data_c5018ba0ae25ec318d62d62eeca079ad
#
_entry.id   c5018ba0ae25ec318d62d62eeca079ad
#
_cell.length_a   1.000
_cell.length_b   1.000
_cell.length_c   1.000
_cell.angle_alpha   90.00
_cell.angle_beta   90.00
_cell.angle_gamma   90.00
#
_symmetry.space_group_name_H-M   'P 1'
#
loop_
_entity.id
_entity.type
_entity.pdbx_description
1 polymer ?
#
loop_
_entity_poly.entity_id
_entity_poly.type
_entity_poly.pdbx_seq_one_letter_code
_entity_poly.pdbx_strand_id
1 'polypeptide(L)'
;SKRANKISEDMRNQRRILLSPKTFDLLINSVVTDTVNIEINKVEINYEIVRKNPKLNLVIEEISSNGVNMYLRDKIKVINGADNLYIFKDNKMYVCDADYRRYIQPLLGHLVSPIYNESQKITMNSRDMGEFTAGIIPIITEYMSIDTELDLDGFKPPELKSYLYMDVKDNRVVCDTFFEYDSIRYNPYDEANIPKVYHNRPEEYKILSFLKRFFKRDEDILYIDMNDDMMFELI
;
A
#
# COMPACT_ATOMS: atom_id res chain seq x y z
N SER A 1 35.72 -24.87 2.92
CA SER A 1 36.68 -23.82 3.27
C SER A 1 37.40 -23.22 2.05
N LYS A 2 37.86 -24.01 1.06
CA LYS A 2 38.51 -23.47 -0.16
C LYS A 2 37.65 -22.52 -1.00
N ARG A 3 36.33 -22.74 -1.05
CA ARG A 3 35.38 -21.92 -1.81
C ARG A 3 35.14 -20.55 -1.12
N ALA A 4 35.10 -20.53 0.20
CA ALA A 4 34.95 -19.30 0.98
C ALA A 4 36.20 -18.41 0.89
N ASN A 5 37.43 -19.04 0.88
CA ASN A 5 38.66 -18.30 0.72
C ASN A 5 38.81 -17.69 -0.67
N LYS A 6 38.39 -18.40 -1.74
CA LYS A 6 38.45 -17.89 -3.11
C LYS A 6 37.51 -16.68 -3.31
N ILE A 7 36.31 -16.73 -2.75
CA ILE A 7 35.35 -15.59 -2.78
C ILE A 7 35.95 -14.39 -2.02
N SER A 8 36.62 -14.62 -0.90
CA SER A 8 37.26 -13.56 -0.13
C SER A 8 38.47 -12.93 -0.85
N GLU A 9 39.24 -13.70 -1.63
CA GLU A 9 40.35 -13.18 -2.44
C GLU A 9 39.84 -12.39 -3.65
N ASP A 10 38.83 -12.89 -4.38
CA ASP A 10 38.23 -12.18 -5.51
C ASP A 10 37.59 -10.86 -5.06
N MET A 11 36.99 -10.81 -3.87
CA MET A 11 36.44 -9.59 -3.29
C MET A 11 37.51 -8.57 -2.89
N ARG A 12 38.64 -9.03 -2.34
CA ARG A 12 39.80 -8.15 -1.99
C ARG A 12 40.43 -7.54 -3.23
N ASN A 13 40.55 -8.31 -4.31
CA ASN A 13 41.18 -7.86 -5.54
C ASN A 13 40.29 -6.89 -6.34
N GLN A 14 38.98 -6.97 -6.17
CA GLN A 14 38.03 -6.10 -6.90
C GLN A 14 37.68 -4.80 -6.15
N ARG A 15 38.13 -4.62 -4.91
CA ARG A 15 37.75 -3.50 -4.03
C ARG A 15 36.22 -3.29 -3.95
N ARG A 16 35.44 -4.36 -4.08
CA ARG A 16 33.97 -4.36 -4.04
C ARG A 16 33.48 -5.14 -2.85
N ILE A 17 32.57 -4.57 -2.12
CA ILE A 17 31.89 -5.20 -0.99
C ILE A 17 30.43 -5.37 -1.36
N LEU A 18 29.93 -6.59 -1.27
CA LEU A 18 28.49 -6.84 -1.37
C LEU A 18 27.86 -6.51 -0.03
N LEU A 19 27.05 -5.48 0.00
CA LEU A 19 26.33 -5.06 1.20
C LEU A 19 24.99 -5.79 1.31
N SER A 20 24.70 -6.32 2.49
CA SER A 20 23.33 -6.75 2.80
C SER A 20 22.43 -5.51 2.97
N PRO A 21 21.10 -5.63 2.81
CA PRO A 21 20.18 -4.52 3.05
C PRO A 21 20.38 -3.84 4.41
N LYS A 22 20.60 -4.63 5.46
CA LYS A 22 20.89 -4.12 6.81
C LYS A 22 22.22 -3.37 6.90
N THR A 23 23.26 -3.89 6.25
CA THR A 23 24.57 -3.23 6.23
C THR A 23 24.52 -1.93 5.44
N PHE A 24 23.71 -1.89 4.36
CA PHE A 24 23.49 -0.68 3.58
C PHE A 24 22.79 0.40 4.43
N ASP A 25 21.75 0.04 5.18
CA ASP A 25 21.06 0.96 6.10
C ASP A 25 22.04 1.54 7.14
N LEU A 26 22.85 0.68 7.77
CA LEU A 26 23.84 1.12 8.75
C LEU A 26 24.87 2.08 8.14
N LEU A 27 25.35 1.78 6.93
CA LEU A 27 26.29 2.64 6.21
C LEU A 27 25.70 4.02 5.96
N ILE A 28 24.51 4.07 5.35
CA ILE A 28 23.85 5.36 5.02
C ILE A 28 23.48 6.16 6.27
N ASN A 29 23.08 5.48 7.34
CA ASN A 29 22.79 6.14 8.62
C ASN A 29 24.06 6.68 9.32
N SER A 30 25.22 6.09 9.04
CA SER A 30 26.52 6.55 9.58
C SER A 30 27.17 7.66 8.78
N VAL A 31 26.70 7.95 7.56
CA VAL A 31 27.22 9.02 6.72
C VAL A 31 26.87 10.38 7.32
N VAL A 32 27.88 11.13 7.69
CA VAL A 32 27.77 12.48 8.29
C VAL A 32 27.71 13.55 7.21
N THR A 33 28.17 13.26 6.00
CA THR A 33 28.16 14.19 4.86
C THR A 33 26.81 14.17 4.16
N ASP A 34 26.47 15.31 3.53
CA ASP A 34 25.23 15.46 2.76
C ASP A 34 25.32 14.84 1.35
N THR A 35 26.45 14.20 1.02
CA THR A 35 26.67 13.61 -0.29
C THR A 35 27.33 12.23 -0.20
N VAL A 36 27.04 11.39 -1.18
CA VAL A 36 27.63 10.07 -1.33
C VAL A 36 27.91 9.77 -2.80
N ASN A 37 29.07 9.18 -3.08
CA ASN A 37 29.40 8.67 -4.42
C ASN A 37 28.97 7.21 -4.52
N ILE A 38 28.10 6.91 -5.47
CA ILE A 38 27.65 5.55 -5.73
C ILE A 38 27.89 5.19 -7.19
N GLU A 39 28.50 4.05 -7.43
CA GLU A 39 28.64 3.48 -8.76
C GLU A 39 27.43 2.59 -9.07
N ILE A 40 26.65 2.98 -10.08
CA ILE A 40 25.52 2.20 -10.60
C ILE A 40 25.80 1.90 -12.07
N ASN A 41 25.84 0.61 -12.45
CA ASN A 41 26.13 0.18 -13.82
C ASN A 41 27.46 0.76 -14.36
N LYS A 42 28.51 0.76 -13.55
CA LYS A 42 29.85 1.30 -13.85
C LYS A 42 29.89 2.83 -14.06
N VAL A 43 28.85 3.55 -13.73
CA VAL A 43 28.82 5.01 -13.72
C VAL A 43 28.84 5.48 -12.29
N GLU A 44 29.89 6.21 -11.92
CA GLU A 44 29.97 6.87 -10.63
C GLU A 44 29.16 8.15 -10.65
N ILE A 45 28.24 8.29 -9.70
CA ILE A 45 27.37 9.45 -9.58
C ILE A 45 27.48 9.95 -8.13
N ASN A 46 27.67 11.26 -8.00
CA ASN A 46 27.57 11.92 -6.72
C ASN A 46 26.11 12.22 -6.41
N TYR A 47 25.61 11.68 -5.31
CA TYR A 47 24.25 11.89 -4.85
C TYR A 47 24.22 12.76 -3.60
N GLU A 48 23.36 13.77 -3.60
CA GLU A 48 22.94 14.50 -2.39
C GLU A 48 22.02 13.58 -1.56
N ILE A 49 22.31 13.41 -0.28
CA ILE A 49 21.46 12.63 0.63
C ILE A 49 20.35 13.51 1.15
N VAL A 50 19.11 13.15 0.85
CA VAL A 50 17.91 13.89 1.22
C VAL A 50 17.04 13.03 2.13
N ARG A 51 16.98 13.37 3.41
CA ARG A 51 16.18 12.64 4.42
C ARG A 51 14.74 13.14 4.44
N LYS A 52 14.03 12.89 3.34
CA LYS A 52 12.60 13.14 3.16
C LYS A 52 12.07 12.30 2.00
N ASN A 53 10.76 12.21 1.89
CA ASN A 53 10.11 11.51 0.79
C ASN A 53 10.22 12.30 -0.52
N PRO A 54 10.55 11.65 -1.67
CA PRO A 54 10.42 12.28 -2.97
C PRO A 54 8.94 12.38 -3.37
N LYS A 55 8.57 13.44 -4.07
CA LYS A 55 7.28 13.48 -4.76
C LYS A 55 7.47 12.90 -6.16
N LEU A 56 6.88 11.74 -6.41
CA LEU A 56 6.90 11.05 -7.70
C LEU A 56 5.65 11.38 -8.50
N ASN A 57 5.73 11.25 -9.83
CA ASN A 57 4.62 11.51 -10.75
C ASN A 57 4.12 10.18 -11.32
N LEU A 58 2.94 9.74 -10.91
CA LEU A 58 2.22 8.61 -11.47
C LEU A 58 1.37 9.10 -12.63
N VAL A 59 1.56 8.49 -13.80
CA VAL A 59 0.73 8.74 -14.99
C VAL A 59 -0.28 7.62 -15.11
N ILE A 60 -1.54 7.99 -15.37
CA ILE A 60 -2.64 7.06 -15.66
C ILE A 60 -3.24 7.45 -17.01
N GLU A 61 -3.14 6.57 -17.99
CA GLU A 61 -3.59 6.79 -19.38
C GLU A 61 -4.64 5.75 -19.76
N GLU A 62 -5.71 6.17 -20.40
CA GLU A 62 -6.65 5.24 -21.02
C GLU A 62 -6.01 4.53 -22.21
N ILE A 63 -6.23 3.21 -22.31
CA ILE A 63 -5.82 2.43 -23.49
C ILE A 63 -6.98 2.22 -24.44
N SER A 64 -8.17 1.98 -23.85
CA SER A 64 -9.40 1.67 -24.55
C SER A 64 -10.54 1.68 -23.54
N SER A 65 -11.76 1.49 -23.98
CA SER A 65 -12.96 1.45 -23.13
C SER A 65 -12.90 0.43 -21.96
N ASN A 66 -11.86 -0.39 -21.89
CA ASN A 66 -11.78 -1.48 -20.91
C ASN A 66 -10.47 -1.54 -20.11
N GLY A 67 -9.62 -0.52 -20.15
CA GLY A 67 -8.39 -0.57 -19.39
C GLY A 67 -7.59 0.73 -19.35
N VAL A 68 -6.67 0.78 -18.41
CA VAL A 68 -5.73 1.89 -18.23
C VAL A 68 -4.30 1.37 -18.12
N ASN A 69 -3.36 2.19 -18.57
CA ASN A 69 -1.95 2.02 -18.27
C ASN A 69 -1.54 2.92 -17.12
N MET A 70 -0.68 2.40 -16.26
CA MET A 70 -0.04 3.19 -15.20
C MET A 70 1.47 3.05 -15.31
N TYR A 71 2.17 4.15 -15.13
CA TYR A 71 3.64 4.18 -15.09
C TYR A 71 4.15 5.43 -14.37
N LEU A 72 5.41 5.39 -13.94
CA LEU A 72 6.07 6.57 -13.41
C LEU A 72 6.64 7.41 -14.54
N ARG A 73 6.35 8.71 -14.54
CA ARG A 73 7.02 9.68 -15.42
C ARG A 73 8.48 9.87 -15.03
N ASP A 74 8.77 9.78 -13.75
CA ASP A 74 10.10 9.96 -13.21
C ASP A 74 11.01 8.77 -13.53
N LYS A 75 12.23 9.06 -13.92
CA LYS A 75 13.30 8.07 -14.01
C LYS A 75 13.92 7.90 -12.61
N ILE A 76 13.63 6.79 -11.97
CA ILE A 76 14.12 6.51 -10.64
C ILE A 76 14.85 5.17 -10.57
N LYS A 77 15.69 5.03 -9.54
CA LYS A 77 16.19 3.72 -9.11
C LYS A 77 15.78 3.51 -7.67
N VAL A 78 15.51 2.27 -7.32
CA VAL A 78 15.02 1.89 -6.00
C VAL A 78 15.95 0.87 -5.36
N ILE A 79 16.36 1.12 -4.13
CA ILE A 79 17.08 0.16 -3.30
C ILE A 79 16.28 -0.06 -2.02
N ASN A 80 16.00 -1.32 -1.74
CA ASN A 80 15.34 -1.73 -0.51
C ASN A 80 16.40 -2.06 0.54
N GLY A 81 16.50 -1.23 1.58
CA GLY A 81 17.21 -1.56 2.81
C GLY A 81 16.41 -2.56 3.66
N ALA A 82 16.92 -2.90 4.85
CA ALA A 82 16.19 -3.69 5.82
C ALA A 82 15.03 -2.88 6.44
N ASP A 83 15.34 -1.65 6.86
CA ASP A 83 14.42 -0.76 7.55
C ASP A 83 14.03 0.47 6.71
N ASN A 84 14.82 0.84 5.70
CA ASN A 84 14.61 2.03 4.88
C ASN A 84 14.35 1.69 3.42
N LEU A 85 13.66 2.60 2.74
CA LEU A 85 13.52 2.64 1.29
C LEU A 85 14.35 3.79 0.75
N TYR A 86 15.18 3.52 -0.25
CA TYR A 86 16.02 4.53 -0.91
C TYR A 86 15.57 4.73 -2.35
N ILE A 87 15.32 5.99 -2.71
CA ILE A 87 14.92 6.36 -4.07
C ILE A 87 15.95 7.34 -4.64
N PHE A 88 16.49 6.99 -5.78
CA PHE A 88 17.44 7.82 -6.52
C PHE A 88 16.71 8.53 -7.66
N LYS A 89 16.71 9.86 -7.59
CA LYS A 89 16.07 10.74 -8.57
C LYS A 89 16.86 12.06 -8.66
N ASP A 90 17.16 12.53 -9.86
CA ASP A 90 17.76 13.83 -10.12
C ASP A 90 19.03 14.09 -9.28
N ASN A 91 20.00 13.15 -9.28
CA ASN A 91 21.22 13.15 -8.48
C ASN A 91 20.99 13.29 -6.96
N LYS A 92 19.81 12.94 -6.47
CA LYS A 92 19.47 12.86 -5.06
C LYS A 92 19.16 11.43 -4.66
N MET A 93 19.63 11.06 -3.47
CA MET A 93 19.27 9.83 -2.80
C MET A 93 18.30 10.18 -1.66
N TYR A 94 17.05 9.89 -1.86
CA TYR A 94 16.02 10.09 -0.85
C TYR A 94 16.02 8.91 0.12
N VAL A 95 16.08 9.21 1.40
CA VAL A 95 15.89 8.24 2.49
C VAL A 95 14.45 8.41 2.95
N CYS A 96 13.60 7.48 2.52
CA CYS A 96 12.16 7.56 2.77
C CYS A 96 11.81 7.10 4.19
N ASP A 97 10.77 7.72 4.75
CA ASP A 97 10.23 7.33 6.05
C ASP A 97 9.44 6.00 6.00
N ALA A 98 9.02 5.54 7.18
CA ALA A 98 8.34 4.27 7.33
C ALA A 98 6.96 4.24 6.64
N ASP A 99 6.23 5.36 6.65
CA ASP A 99 4.91 5.44 6.04
C ASP A 99 5.00 5.43 4.51
N TYR A 100 5.93 6.21 3.95
CA TYR A 100 6.20 6.15 2.52
C TYR A 100 6.61 4.75 2.08
N ARG A 101 7.49 4.09 2.85
CA ARG A 101 7.87 2.72 2.60
C ARG A 101 6.66 1.80 2.62
N ARG A 102 5.82 1.90 3.65
CA ARG A 102 4.65 1.04 3.83
C ARG A 102 3.65 1.15 2.69
N TYR A 103 3.35 2.37 2.24
CA TYR A 103 2.28 2.62 1.28
C TYR A 103 2.76 2.67 -0.17
N ILE A 104 3.97 3.17 -0.42
CA ILE A 104 4.46 3.40 -1.79
C ILE A 104 5.38 2.28 -2.30
N GLN A 105 6.15 1.61 -1.43
CA GLN A 105 7.01 0.51 -1.86
C GLN A 105 6.27 -0.62 -2.59
N PRO A 106 5.08 -1.10 -2.16
CA PRO A 106 4.34 -2.13 -2.91
C PRO A 106 4.00 -1.67 -4.33
N LEU A 107 3.56 -0.44 -4.51
CA LEU A 107 3.26 0.13 -5.82
C LEU A 107 4.52 0.24 -6.69
N LEU A 108 5.64 0.72 -6.12
CA LEU A 108 6.92 0.78 -6.83
C LEU A 108 7.41 -0.60 -7.27
N GLY A 109 7.12 -1.65 -6.51
CA GLY A 109 7.44 -3.03 -6.89
C GLY A 109 6.79 -3.48 -8.19
N HIS A 110 5.67 -2.87 -8.58
CA HIS A 110 5.00 -3.10 -9.85
C HIS A 110 5.40 -2.10 -10.94
N LEU A 111 5.76 -0.87 -10.56
CA LEU A 111 6.07 0.21 -11.51
C LEU A 111 7.54 0.33 -11.87
N VAL A 112 8.44 -0.33 -11.13
CA VAL A 112 9.88 -0.32 -11.37
C VAL A 112 10.39 -1.74 -11.49
N SER A 113 11.02 -2.06 -12.60
CA SER A 113 11.61 -3.38 -12.80
C SER A 113 12.70 -3.66 -11.77
N PRO A 114 12.61 -4.74 -10.97
CA PRO A 114 13.63 -5.08 -9.99
C PRO A 114 14.97 -5.50 -10.62
N ILE A 115 14.96 -5.93 -11.89
CA ILE A 115 16.14 -6.40 -12.60
C ILE A 115 16.90 -5.24 -13.24
N TYR A 116 16.19 -4.37 -13.94
CA TYR A 116 16.78 -3.28 -14.71
C TYR A 116 16.73 -1.95 -14.00
N ASN A 117 15.93 -1.87 -12.92
CA ASN A 117 15.70 -0.63 -12.17
C ASN A 117 15.17 0.50 -13.10
N GLU A 118 14.29 0.14 -13.98
CA GLU A 118 13.65 1.01 -14.96
C GLU A 118 12.15 1.04 -14.77
N SER A 119 11.54 2.18 -15.07
CA SER A 119 10.09 2.36 -15.04
C SER A 119 9.44 1.41 -16.05
N GLN A 120 8.40 0.71 -15.63
CA GLN A 120 7.60 -0.16 -16.49
C GLN A 120 6.13 0.26 -16.46
N LYS A 121 5.43 -0.02 -17.55
CA LYS A 121 3.98 0.17 -17.64
C LYS A 121 3.29 -1.07 -17.09
N ILE A 122 2.29 -0.85 -16.25
CA ILE A 122 1.35 -1.88 -15.83
C ILE A 122 -0.02 -1.56 -16.40
N THR A 123 -0.73 -2.60 -16.81
CA THR A 123 -2.09 -2.46 -17.33
C THR A 123 -3.08 -2.93 -16.27
N MET A 124 -4.10 -2.12 -16.01
CA MET A 124 -5.21 -2.45 -15.14
C MET A 124 -6.50 -2.43 -15.96
N ASN A 125 -7.39 -3.39 -15.72
CA ASN A 125 -8.70 -3.38 -16.37
C ASN A 125 -9.67 -2.45 -15.63
N SER A 126 -10.75 -2.05 -16.31
CA SER A 126 -11.73 -1.12 -15.75
C SER A 126 -12.45 -1.65 -14.51
N ARG A 127 -12.52 -2.97 -14.33
CA ARG A 127 -13.14 -3.58 -13.14
C ARG A 127 -12.34 -3.25 -11.88
N ASP A 128 -11.00 -3.28 -11.98
CA ASP A 128 -10.12 -3.06 -10.85
C ASP A 128 -9.93 -1.56 -10.55
N MET A 129 -10.29 -0.69 -11.50
CA MET A 129 -10.17 0.77 -11.35
C MET A 129 -11.02 1.31 -10.19
N GLY A 130 -12.21 0.76 -9.95
CA GLY A 130 -13.05 1.18 -8.83
C GLY A 130 -12.36 0.97 -7.47
N GLU A 131 -11.81 -0.21 -7.24
CA GLU A 131 -11.06 -0.52 -6.01
C GLU A 131 -9.77 0.30 -5.91
N PHE A 132 -9.06 0.47 -7.00
CA PHE A 132 -7.86 1.29 -7.06
C PHE A 132 -8.16 2.76 -6.73
N THR A 133 -9.18 3.33 -7.34
CA THR A 133 -9.57 4.74 -7.14
C THR A 133 -10.06 4.98 -5.70
N ALA A 134 -10.86 4.08 -5.15
CA ALA A 134 -11.38 4.25 -3.80
C ALA A 134 -10.38 3.91 -2.70
N GLY A 135 -9.56 2.88 -2.91
CA GLY A 135 -8.67 2.33 -1.88
C GLY A 135 -7.25 2.86 -1.93
N ILE A 136 -6.71 3.08 -3.12
CA ILE A 136 -5.29 3.37 -3.30
C ILE A 136 -5.04 4.84 -3.64
N ILE A 137 -5.82 5.43 -4.55
CA ILE A 137 -5.65 6.83 -4.96
C ILE A 137 -5.61 7.81 -3.77
N PRO A 138 -6.54 7.75 -2.77
CA PRO A 138 -6.49 8.65 -1.63
C PRO A 138 -5.20 8.56 -0.82
N ILE A 139 -4.64 7.36 -0.70
CA ILE A 139 -3.38 7.12 0.04
C ILE A 139 -2.20 7.68 -0.76
N ILE A 140 -2.09 7.31 -2.03
CA ILE A 140 -0.92 7.68 -2.84
C ILE A 140 -0.86 9.18 -3.16
N THR A 141 -2.00 9.89 -3.19
CA THR A 141 -2.02 11.36 -3.43
C THR A 141 -1.32 12.15 -2.34
N GLU A 142 -1.16 11.61 -1.15
CA GLU A 142 -0.35 12.22 -0.09
C GLU A 142 1.15 12.21 -0.45
N TYR A 143 1.60 11.19 -1.18
CA TYR A 143 3.02 10.93 -1.47
C TYR A 143 3.41 11.16 -2.93
N MET A 144 2.46 11.07 -3.85
CA MET A 144 2.68 11.14 -5.31
C MET A 144 1.74 12.17 -5.95
N SER A 145 2.18 12.76 -7.06
CA SER A 145 1.28 13.48 -7.97
C SER A 145 0.68 12.51 -8.96
N ILE A 146 -0.60 12.64 -9.24
CA ILE A 146 -1.27 11.85 -10.27
C ILE A 146 -1.51 12.75 -11.48
N ASP A 147 -1.04 12.29 -12.63
CA ASP A 147 -1.20 12.95 -13.91
C ASP A 147 -2.10 12.07 -14.79
N THR A 148 -3.30 12.55 -15.03
CA THR A 148 -4.31 11.82 -15.79
C THR A 148 -5.32 12.78 -16.41
N GLU A 149 -5.82 12.43 -17.60
CA GLU A 149 -6.96 13.09 -18.24
C GLU A 149 -8.28 12.34 -17.95
N LEU A 150 -8.20 11.19 -17.26
CA LEU A 150 -9.37 10.41 -16.90
C LEU A 150 -10.17 11.07 -15.78
N ASP A 151 -11.47 11.01 -15.89
CA ASP A 151 -12.38 11.30 -14.77
C ASP A 151 -12.32 10.12 -13.77
N LEU A 152 -11.43 10.24 -12.78
CA LEU A 152 -11.29 9.21 -11.74
C LEU A 152 -12.55 9.14 -10.86
N ASP A 153 -13.37 10.17 -10.82
CA ASP A 153 -14.62 10.17 -10.04
C ASP A 153 -15.63 9.19 -10.61
N GLY A 154 -15.62 8.96 -11.94
CA GLY A 154 -16.43 7.96 -12.59
C GLY A 154 -16.13 6.51 -12.19
N PHE A 155 -14.98 6.26 -11.56
CA PHE A 155 -14.59 4.93 -11.06
C PHE A 155 -14.74 4.78 -9.55
N LYS A 156 -15.17 5.83 -8.84
CA LYS A 156 -15.41 5.73 -7.40
C LYS A 156 -16.58 4.76 -7.14
N PRO A 157 -16.43 3.87 -6.15
CA PRO A 157 -17.54 3.06 -5.76
C PRO A 157 -18.68 3.94 -5.25
N PRO A 158 -19.92 3.49 -5.37
CA PRO A 158 -21.06 4.19 -4.81
C PRO A 158 -20.90 4.36 -3.29
N GLU A 159 -21.61 5.31 -2.73
CA GLU A 159 -21.57 5.59 -1.30
C GLU A 159 -22.01 4.36 -0.50
N LEU A 160 -21.18 3.95 0.45
CA LEU A 160 -21.52 2.88 1.38
C LEU A 160 -22.50 3.41 2.44
N LYS A 161 -23.68 2.80 2.51
CA LYS A 161 -24.57 2.94 3.65
C LYS A 161 -24.47 1.70 4.51
N SER A 162 -24.32 1.90 5.82
CA SER A 162 -24.28 0.82 6.80
C SER A 162 -25.47 0.87 7.74
N TYR A 163 -26.06 -0.27 8.00
CA TYR A 163 -27.20 -0.42 8.89
C TYR A 163 -26.87 -1.45 9.97
N LEU A 164 -27.18 -1.10 11.19
CA LEU A 164 -27.03 -1.95 12.35
C LEU A 164 -28.38 -2.08 13.04
N TYR A 165 -28.94 -3.28 13.05
CA TYR A 165 -30.18 -3.59 13.74
C TYR A 165 -29.87 -4.38 15.00
N MET A 166 -30.19 -3.82 16.15
CA MET A 166 -29.94 -4.46 17.43
C MET A 166 -31.25 -4.96 18.03
N ASP A 167 -31.21 -6.17 18.58
CA ASP A 167 -32.29 -6.81 19.29
C ASP A 167 -31.73 -7.54 20.52
N VAL A 168 -32.58 -7.81 21.50
CA VAL A 168 -32.20 -8.57 22.71
C VAL A 168 -32.84 -9.96 22.64
N LYS A 169 -32.02 -11.00 22.54
CA LYS A 169 -32.44 -12.40 22.49
C LYS A 169 -31.57 -13.25 23.41
N ASP A 170 -32.19 -14.11 24.21
CA ASP A 170 -31.50 -15.10 25.02
C ASP A 170 -30.34 -14.52 25.87
N ASN A 171 -30.59 -13.40 26.56
CA ASN A 171 -29.62 -12.68 27.36
C ASN A 171 -28.37 -12.19 26.59
N ARG A 172 -28.58 -11.89 25.28
CA ARG A 172 -27.57 -11.33 24.39
C ARG A 172 -28.14 -10.12 23.64
N VAL A 173 -27.31 -9.12 23.42
CA VAL A 173 -27.58 -8.11 22.40
C VAL A 173 -27.09 -8.68 21.07
N VAL A 174 -28.01 -8.94 20.15
CA VAL A 174 -27.75 -9.44 18.80
C VAL A 174 -27.74 -8.25 17.85
N CYS A 175 -26.79 -8.24 16.92
CA CYS A 175 -26.65 -7.17 15.94
C CYS A 175 -26.59 -7.74 14.52
N ASP A 176 -27.64 -7.45 13.74
CA ASP A 176 -27.65 -7.71 12.31
C ASP A 176 -27.02 -6.54 11.56
N THR A 177 -26.01 -6.81 10.80
CA THR A 177 -25.24 -5.79 10.05
C THR A 177 -25.53 -5.90 8.57
N PHE A 178 -25.84 -4.76 7.94
CA PHE A 178 -26.04 -4.70 6.49
C PHE A 178 -25.25 -3.55 5.88
N PHE A 179 -24.68 -3.82 4.72
CA PHE A 179 -24.13 -2.83 3.82
C PHE A 179 -25.06 -2.64 2.62
N GLU A 180 -25.10 -1.42 2.09
CA GLU A 180 -25.93 -1.08 0.94
C GLU A 180 -25.16 -0.20 -0.04
N TYR A 181 -25.15 -0.62 -1.31
CA TYR A 181 -24.67 0.13 -2.47
C TYR A 181 -25.77 0.17 -3.51
N ASP A 182 -26.13 1.37 -4.00
CA ASP A 182 -27.14 1.55 -5.05
C ASP A 182 -28.42 0.75 -4.83
N SER A 183 -28.91 0.74 -3.58
CA SER A 183 -30.11 -0.01 -3.16
C SER A 183 -29.94 -1.54 -3.10
N ILE A 184 -28.76 -2.07 -3.33
CA ILE A 184 -28.44 -3.48 -3.10
C ILE A 184 -27.93 -3.63 -1.68
N ARG A 185 -28.72 -4.30 -0.84
CA ARG A 185 -28.40 -4.54 0.56
C ARG A 185 -27.97 -5.97 0.77
N TYR A 186 -26.91 -6.18 1.58
CA TYR A 186 -26.38 -7.49 1.91
C TYR A 186 -25.74 -7.51 3.31
N ASN A 187 -25.68 -8.70 3.92
CA ASN A 187 -24.94 -8.91 5.15
C ASN A 187 -23.47 -9.15 4.81
N PRO A 188 -22.50 -8.34 5.32
CA PRO A 188 -21.09 -8.49 5.01
C PRO A 188 -20.45 -9.76 5.60
N TYR A 189 -21.16 -10.47 6.48
CA TYR A 189 -20.71 -11.73 7.07
C TYR A 189 -21.25 -12.96 6.34
N ASP A 190 -22.24 -12.80 5.46
CA ASP A 190 -22.76 -13.85 4.59
C ASP A 190 -21.93 -13.92 3.30
N GLU A 191 -20.79 -14.63 3.38
CA GLU A 191 -19.81 -14.73 2.29
C GLU A 191 -20.40 -15.35 1.01
N ALA A 192 -21.46 -16.16 1.13
CA ALA A 192 -22.11 -16.82 -0.01
C ALA A 192 -22.94 -15.84 -0.86
N ASN A 193 -23.46 -14.80 -0.26
CA ASN A 193 -24.40 -13.86 -0.86
C ASN A 193 -23.87 -12.44 -1.06
N ILE A 194 -22.55 -12.25 -1.02
CA ILE A 194 -21.92 -10.96 -1.32
C ILE A 194 -22.18 -10.60 -2.79
N PRO A 195 -22.84 -9.47 -3.07
CA PRO A 195 -23.19 -9.09 -4.43
C PRO A 195 -21.92 -8.72 -5.24
N LYS A 196 -21.97 -8.96 -6.56
CA LYS A 196 -20.92 -8.58 -7.51
C LYS A 196 -21.05 -7.10 -7.91
N VAL A 197 -20.93 -6.19 -6.96
CA VAL A 197 -20.91 -4.74 -7.17
C VAL A 197 -19.55 -4.17 -6.84
N TYR A 198 -19.30 -2.92 -7.20
CA TYR A 198 -18.10 -2.23 -6.72
C TYR A 198 -18.22 -1.98 -5.22
N HIS A 199 -17.22 -2.39 -4.47
CA HIS A 199 -17.19 -2.28 -3.01
C HIS A 199 -16.21 -1.20 -2.58
N ASN A 200 -16.60 -0.36 -1.64
CA ASN A 200 -15.69 0.52 -0.92
C ASN A 200 -14.99 -0.26 0.22
N ARG A 201 -14.07 -1.15 -0.16
CA ARG A 201 -13.38 -2.03 0.78
C ARG A 201 -12.71 -1.32 1.97
N PRO A 202 -12.06 -0.16 1.81
CA PRO A 202 -11.52 0.59 2.94
C PRO A 202 -12.57 0.99 3.97
N GLU A 203 -13.72 1.51 3.52
CA GLU A 203 -14.81 1.91 4.42
C GLU A 203 -15.48 0.70 5.07
N GLU A 204 -15.75 -0.36 4.31
CA GLU A 204 -16.23 -1.63 4.85
C GLU A 204 -15.31 -2.15 5.95
N TYR A 205 -14.00 -2.18 5.68
CA TYR A 205 -13.00 -2.65 6.65
C TYR A 205 -12.98 -1.80 7.93
N LYS A 206 -13.10 -0.47 7.83
CA LYS A 206 -13.17 0.41 9.00
C LYS A 206 -14.37 0.04 9.88
N ILE A 207 -15.55 -0.11 9.27
CA ILE A 207 -16.79 -0.44 9.99
C ILE A 207 -16.67 -1.83 10.63
N LEU A 208 -16.27 -2.84 9.87
CA LEU A 208 -16.11 -4.20 10.39
C LEU A 208 -15.05 -4.29 11.48
N SER A 209 -13.95 -3.56 11.36
CA SER A 209 -12.90 -3.50 12.37
C SER A 209 -13.37 -2.80 13.64
N PHE A 210 -14.23 -1.78 13.51
CA PHE A 210 -14.88 -1.13 14.65
C PHE A 210 -15.81 -2.10 15.37
N LEU A 211 -16.70 -2.77 14.65
CA LEU A 211 -17.66 -3.72 15.22
C LEU A 211 -16.99 -4.88 15.95
N LYS A 212 -15.90 -5.43 15.41
CA LYS A 212 -15.11 -6.50 16.03
C LYS A 212 -14.53 -6.14 17.41
N ARG A 213 -14.45 -4.86 17.77
CA ARG A 213 -14.00 -4.44 19.11
C ARG A 213 -15.05 -4.64 20.19
N PHE A 214 -16.33 -4.63 19.81
CA PHE A 214 -17.45 -4.66 20.74
C PHE A 214 -18.24 -5.96 20.66
N PHE A 215 -18.32 -6.55 19.48
CA PHE A 215 -19.14 -7.73 19.22
C PHE A 215 -18.30 -8.98 18.98
N LYS A 216 -18.78 -10.10 19.50
CA LYS A 216 -18.38 -11.44 19.06
C LYS A 216 -19.16 -11.82 17.81
N ARG A 217 -18.66 -12.76 17.05
CA ARG A 217 -19.31 -13.25 15.82
C ARG A 217 -19.71 -14.71 16.01
N ASP A 218 -20.93 -15.03 15.62
CA ASP A 218 -21.41 -16.39 15.44
C ASP A 218 -22.08 -16.48 14.06
N GLU A 219 -21.47 -17.24 13.12
CA GLU A 219 -21.83 -17.30 11.71
C GLU A 219 -21.91 -15.90 11.05
N ASP A 220 -23.14 -15.46 10.74
CA ASP A 220 -23.44 -14.17 10.10
C ASP A 220 -24.00 -13.12 11.07
N ILE A 221 -24.07 -13.44 12.35
CA ILE A 221 -24.63 -12.59 13.39
C ILE A 221 -23.53 -12.12 14.35
N LEU A 222 -23.59 -10.86 14.71
CA LEU A 222 -22.79 -10.28 15.77
C LEU A 222 -23.56 -10.30 17.11
N TYR A 223 -22.87 -10.52 18.23
CA TYR A 223 -23.52 -10.50 19.54
C TYR A 223 -22.60 -10.03 20.65
N ILE A 224 -23.23 -9.56 21.75
CA ILE A 224 -22.60 -9.26 23.04
C ILE A 224 -23.37 -10.04 24.09
N ASP A 225 -22.68 -10.81 24.93
CA ASP A 225 -23.30 -11.44 26.11
C ASP A 225 -23.64 -10.34 27.13
N MET A 226 -24.89 -10.28 27.55
CA MET A 226 -25.33 -9.30 28.58
C MET A 226 -24.93 -9.80 29.95
N ASN A 227 -24.14 -8.98 30.66
CA ASN A 227 -23.90 -9.14 32.09
C ASN A 227 -24.99 -8.34 32.86
N ASP A 228 -25.30 -8.72 34.11
CA ASP A 228 -26.27 -8.02 34.93
C ASP A 228 -25.99 -6.51 35.06
N ASP A 229 -24.73 -6.10 34.95
CA ASP A 229 -24.30 -4.70 35.01
C ASP A 229 -24.62 -3.89 33.71
N MET A 230 -24.81 -4.53 32.56
CA MET A 230 -25.12 -3.85 31.28
C MET A 230 -26.61 -3.45 31.14
N MET A 231 -27.49 -4.05 31.93
CA MET A 231 -28.93 -3.73 31.86
C MET A 231 -29.27 -2.30 32.29
N PHE A 232 -28.39 -1.62 33.02
CA PHE A 232 -28.63 -0.27 33.52
C PHE A 232 -28.12 0.87 32.62
N GLU A 233 -27.29 0.58 31.64
CA GLU A 233 -26.73 1.61 30.70
C GLU A 233 -27.53 1.79 29.41
N LEU A 234 -28.51 0.92 29.14
CA LEU A 234 -29.32 0.96 27.90
C LEU A 234 -30.72 1.57 28.11
N ILE A 235 -31.02 2.11 29.29
CA ILE A 235 -32.22 2.86 29.62
C ILE A 235 -31.85 4.34 29.79
#